data_976dcbbf683d86e33294d29510fe1330
#
_entry.id   976dcbbf683d86e33294d29510fe1330
#
_cell.length_a   1.000
_cell.length_b   1.000
_cell.length_c   1.000
_cell.angle_alpha   90.00
_cell.angle_beta   90.00
_cell.angle_gamma   90.00
#
_symmetry.space_group_name_H-M   'P 1'
#
loop_
_entity.id
_entity.type
_entity.pdbx_description
1 polymer ?
#
loop_
_entity_poly.entity_id
_entity_poly.type
_entity_poly.pdbx_seq_one_letter_code
_entity_poly.pdbx_strand_id
1 'polypeptide(L)'
;MKVLIFITRQLCYNSGRYFAQKIGKALQQYGCECEYCEIPEYAIPAAGTEIAQPASLNSNKKIDQSAEELLEQYINKKYDAVLDFNSKLPRLIMDDDSYYLDNIDAPFYNFILDHPLYHHTTLSCKLNNYHVFSIDDNHCKYVRKYYPWIKDASQINLGAEQVAERDISKKENNILFMGTYRNPDVYMQSILQSKDEDKCDMLSMIDKITGNDEITIENSINKEPKSLILNKYYLVEMYIRNFYRKKLIDTLVDNKFPVKIVGEWWDKYDKSDRIKLQKPVAFEQSLDMIAKSRILADSSPFFKMGVHDRVYAGMANNTVVMTDSNKYRENILNGIAQMYHLNDIDDICVKADKLLNDR
;
A
#
# COMPACT_ATOMS: atom_id res chain seq x y z
N MET A 1 28.42 6.25 -5.34
CA MET A 1 27.66 5.35 -4.45
C MET A 1 27.21 4.12 -5.22
N LYS A 2 27.37 2.93 -4.64
CA LYS A 2 26.89 1.68 -5.21
C LYS A 2 25.64 1.20 -4.46
N VAL A 3 24.53 1.03 -5.16
CA VAL A 3 23.23 0.71 -4.56
C VAL A 3 22.72 -0.61 -5.13
N LEU A 4 22.34 -1.55 -4.25
CA LEU A 4 21.68 -2.79 -4.61
C LEU A 4 20.17 -2.64 -4.43
N ILE A 5 19.40 -2.91 -5.47
CA ILE A 5 17.96 -2.80 -5.47
C ILE A 5 17.36 -4.19 -5.67
N PHE A 6 16.73 -4.71 -4.63
CA PHE A 6 15.98 -5.96 -4.72
C PHE A 6 14.56 -5.70 -5.22
N ILE A 7 13.98 -6.69 -5.88
CA ILE A 7 12.57 -6.74 -6.26
C ILE A 7 12.06 -8.11 -5.82
N THR A 8 11.56 -8.17 -4.58
CA THR A 8 11.10 -9.44 -3.98
C THR A 8 9.57 -9.58 -3.98
N ARG A 9 8.86 -8.50 -4.35
CA ARG A 9 7.40 -8.50 -4.48
C ARG A 9 6.98 -7.75 -5.73
N GLN A 10 6.08 -8.38 -6.49
CA GLN A 10 5.51 -7.73 -7.67
C GLN A 10 4.51 -6.63 -7.30
N LEU A 11 3.87 -6.74 -6.14
CA LEU A 11 2.79 -5.86 -5.71
C LEU A 11 1.61 -5.81 -6.70
N CYS A 12 0.55 -5.08 -6.37
CA CYS A 12 -0.56 -4.87 -7.29
C CYS A 12 -0.08 -4.20 -8.57
N TYR A 13 -0.51 -4.72 -9.72
CA TYR A 13 -0.14 -4.17 -11.04
C TYR A 13 1.37 -4.20 -11.36
N ASN A 14 2.12 -5.06 -10.70
CA ASN A 14 3.60 -5.12 -10.82
C ASN A 14 4.29 -3.79 -10.45
N SER A 15 3.70 -3.03 -9.53
CA SER A 15 4.21 -1.70 -9.14
C SER A 15 5.56 -1.76 -8.42
N GLY A 16 5.88 -2.87 -7.75
CA GLY A 16 7.18 -3.04 -7.08
C GLY A 16 8.36 -2.90 -8.05
N ARG A 17 8.30 -3.58 -9.19
CA ARG A 17 9.31 -3.45 -10.26
C ARG A 17 9.34 -2.02 -10.81
N TYR A 18 8.18 -1.42 -11.08
CA TYR A 18 8.10 -0.07 -11.59
C TYR A 18 8.79 0.93 -10.65
N PHE A 19 8.46 0.94 -9.37
CA PHE A 19 9.06 1.86 -8.40
C PHE A 19 10.56 1.61 -8.22
N ALA A 20 10.99 0.36 -8.15
CA ALA A 20 12.40 0.00 -8.05
C ALA A 20 13.20 0.54 -9.25
N GLN A 21 12.69 0.38 -10.46
CA GLN A 21 13.33 0.90 -11.69
C GLN A 21 13.33 2.43 -11.72
N LYS A 22 12.25 3.11 -11.30
CA LYS A 22 12.18 4.57 -11.30
C LYS A 22 13.13 5.19 -10.27
N ILE A 23 13.20 4.63 -9.06
CA ILE A 23 14.16 5.06 -8.04
C ILE A 23 15.59 4.82 -8.52
N GLY A 24 15.90 3.64 -9.04
CA GLY A 24 17.23 3.36 -9.55
C GLY A 24 17.64 4.30 -10.69
N LYS A 25 16.72 4.59 -11.61
CA LYS A 25 16.96 5.60 -12.66
C LYS A 25 17.25 6.98 -12.10
N ALA A 26 16.51 7.41 -11.08
CA ALA A 26 16.77 8.69 -10.42
C ALA A 26 18.13 8.68 -9.72
N LEU A 27 18.48 7.62 -8.99
CA LEU A 27 19.79 7.47 -8.35
C LEU A 27 20.94 7.51 -9.37
N GLN A 28 20.79 6.87 -10.53
CA GLN A 28 21.77 6.90 -11.61
C GLN A 28 21.97 8.32 -12.16
N GLN A 29 20.92 9.15 -12.24
CA GLN A 29 21.04 10.56 -12.62
C GLN A 29 21.87 11.38 -11.63
N TYR A 30 21.91 10.95 -10.35
CA TYR A 30 22.78 11.54 -9.33
C TYR A 30 24.16 10.87 -9.23
N GLY A 31 24.53 10.03 -10.22
CA GLY A 31 25.84 9.41 -10.31
C GLY A 31 26.02 8.14 -9.46
N CYS A 32 24.91 7.52 -9.01
CA CYS A 32 24.98 6.23 -8.33
C CYS A 32 25.10 5.08 -9.35
N GLU A 33 25.85 4.05 -9.01
CA GLU A 33 25.82 2.75 -9.68
C GLU A 33 24.70 1.92 -9.06
N CYS A 34 23.74 1.46 -9.86
CA CYS A 34 22.61 0.66 -9.38
C CYS A 34 22.69 -0.75 -9.95
N GLU A 35 22.73 -1.74 -9.06
CA GLU A 35 22.62 -3.16 -9.35
C GLU A 35 21.22 -3.66 -8.98
N TYR A 36 20.61 -4.52 -9.81
CA TYR A 36 19.26 -5.02 -9.56
C TYR A 36 19.27 -6.53 -9.36
N CYS A 37 18.53 -7.00 -8.37
CA CYS A 37 18.28 -8.40 -8.13
C CYS A 37 16.76 -8.64 -8.05
N GLU A 38 16.21 -9.30 -9.06
CA GLU A 38 14.81 -9.67 -9.08
C GLU A 38 14.64 -11.12 -8.67
N ILE A 39 13.82 -11.36 -7.65
CA ILE A 39 13.50 -12.68 -7.11
C ILE A 39 12.03 -12.96 -7.37
N PRO A 40 11.67 -14.10 -7.99
CA PRO A 40 10.28 -14.46 -8.18
C PRO A 40 9.49 -14.44 -6.87
N GLU A 41 8.31 -13.86 -6.86
CA GLU A 41 7.54 -13.66 -5.62
C GLU A 41 7.21 -14.97 -4.89
N TYR A 42 7.06 -16.07 -5.62
CA TYR A 42 6.79 -17.40 -5.06
C TYR A 42 8.03 -18.03 -4.40
N ALA A 43 9.24 -17.60 -4.79
CA ALA A 43 10.50 -18.19 -4.33
C ALA A 43 10.78 -17.92 -2.85
N ILE A 44 10.28 -16.80 -2.31
CA ILE A 44 10.30 -16.51 -0.86
C ILE A 44 8.90 -16.74 -0.30
N PRO A 45 8.69 -17.74 0.58
CA PRO A 45 7.37 -18.04 1.13
C PRO A 45 6.71 -16.83 1.77
N ALA A 46 5.39 -16.67 1.54
CA ALA A 46 4.61 -15.67 2.27
C ALA A 46 4.64 -15.99 3.77
N ALA A 47 4.67 -14.94 4.60
CA ALA A 47 4.38 -15.11 6.01
C ALA A 47 2.95 -15.65 6.14
N GLY A 48 2.76 -16.80 6.79
CA GLY A 48 1.43 -17.25 7.19
C GLY A 48 0.79 -16.22 8.12
N THR A 49 -0.54 -16.27 8.26
CA THR A 49 -1.29 -15.46 9.24
C THR A 49 -0.99 -15.82 10.69
N GLU A 50 -0.34 -16.97 10.94
CA GLU A 50 0.21 -17.35 12.22
C GLU A 50 1.48 -16.55 12.50
N ILE A 51 1.79 -16.31 13.78
CA ILE A 51 3.03 -15.69 14.24
C ILE A 51 4.19 -16.42 13.55
N ALA A 52 4.60 -15.87 12.42
CA ALA A 52 5.53 -16.56 11.54
C ALA A 52 6.90 -16.56 12.23
N GLN A 53 7.36 -17.74 12.59
CA GLN A 53 8.77 -17.94 12.87
C GLN A 53 9.57 -17.50 11.63
N PRO A 54 10.77 -16.97 11.82
CA PRO A 54 11.67 -16.64 10.72
C PRO A 54 11.73 -17.83 9.74
N ALA A 55 11.62 -17.56 8.45
CA ALA A 55 11.82 -18.61 7.45
C ALA A 55 13.31 -18.92 7.42
N SER A 56 13.74 -20.06 7.98
CA SER A 56 15.10 -20.52 7.75
C SER A 56 15.22 -21.00 6.29
N LEU A 57 16.37 -20.76 5.68
CA LEU A 57 16.76 -21.37 4.41
C LEU A 57 16.64 -22.93 4.47
N ASN A 58 16.69 -23.48 5.68
CA ASN A 58 16.61 -24.92 5.96
C ASN A 58 15.30 -25.45 6.57
N SER A 59 14.27 -24.60 6.79
CA SER A 59 12.98 -25.14 7.26
C SER A 59 12.22 -25.81 6.11
N ASN A 60 11.25 -26.70 6.43
CA ASN A 60 10.43 -27.47 5.46
C ASN A 60 9.65 -26.61 4.43
N LYS A 61 9.76 -25.27 4.45
CA LYS A 61 9.38 -24.34 3.38
C LYS A 61 10.66 -23.70 2.82
N LYS A 62 11.42 -24.48 2.07
CA LYS A 62 12.63 -24.03 1.40
C LYS A 62 12.34 -22.87 0.45
N ILE A 63 13.25 -21.91 0.44
CA ILE A 63 13.40 -20.98 -0.70
C ILE A 63 13.66 -21.83 -1.92
N ASP A 64 13.14 -21.39 -3.07
CA ASP A 64 13.47 -22.02 -4.35
C ASP A 64 14.98 -21.98 -4.57
N GLN A 65 15.58 -23.11 -4.97
CA GLN A 65 17.02 -23.24 -5.13
C GLN A 65 17.62 -22.17 -6.06
N SER A 66 16.87 -21.79 -7.11
CA SER A 66 17.33 -20.75 -8.04
C SER A 66 17.40 -19.36 -7.40
N ALA A 67 16.51 -19.08 -6.43
CA ALA A 67 16.55 -17.84 -5.66
C ALA A 67 17.66 -17.85 -4.61
N GLU A 68 17.96 -19.00 -4.02
CA GLU A 68 19.07 -19.17 -3.09
C GLU A 68 20.41 -18.88 -3.79
N GLU A 69 20.66 -19.48 -4.94
CA GLU A 69 21.86 -19.23 -5.76
C GLU A 69 21.99 -17.76 -6.18
N LEU A 70 20.88 -17.08 -6.47
CA LEU A 70 20.85 -15.65 -6.77
C LEU A 70 21.21 -14.79 -5.54
N LEU A 71 20.73 -15.16 -4.35
CA LEU A 71 20.98 -14.42 -3.12
C LEU A 71 22.42 -14.60 -2.61
N GLU A 72 22.99 -15.79 -2.73
CA GLU A 72 24.36 -16.10 -2.29
C GLU A 72 25.41 -15.18 -2.91
N GLN A 73 25.19 -14.72 -4.15
CA GLN A 73 26.16 -13.83 -4.83
C GLN A 73 26.35 -12.47 -4.14
N TYR A 74 25.46 -12.07 -3.24
CA TYR A 74 25.52 -10.77 -2.55
C TYR A 74 26.12 -10.86 -1.14
N ILE A 75 26.31 -12.06 -0.62
CA ILE A 75 26.92 -12.30 0.72
C ILE A 75 28.35 -11.75 0.73
N ASN A 76 28.70 -11.05 1.80
CA ASN A 76 30.01 -10.39 1.99
C ASN A 76 30.37 -9.31 0.93
N LYS A 77 29.42 -8.90 0.09
CA LYS A 77 29.62 -7.75 -0.79
C LYS A 77 29.28 -6.45 -0.08
N LYS A 78 29.94 -5.39 -0.50
CA LYS A 78 29.77 -4.05 0.05
C LYS A 78 28.97 -3.17 -0.90
N TYR A 79 27.95 -2.50 -0.33
CA TYR A 79 27.15 -1.47 -0.97
C TYR A 79 27.01 -0.27 -0.06
N ASP A 80 26.69 0.90 -0.62
CA ASP A 80 26.33 2.08 0.15
C ASP A 80 24.88 2.03 0.64
N ALA A 81 24.01 1.29 -0.04
CA ALA A 81 22.64 1.03 0.36
C ALA A 81 22.06 -0.23 -0.31
N VAL A 82 21.15 -0.89 0.38
CA VAL A 82 20.30 -1.96 -0.17
C VAL A 82 18.85 -1.52 -0.05
N LEU A 83 18.07 -1.58 -1.14
CA LEU A 83 16.69 -1.11 -1.22
C LEU A 83 15.74 -2.25 -1.62
N ASP A 84 14.52 -2.27 -1.08
CA ASP A 84 13.41 -3.09 -1.58
C ASP A 84 12.05 -2.49 -1.18
N PHE A 85 10.98 -2.89 -1.88
CA PHE A 85 9.60 -2.45 -1.63
C PHE A 85 8.77 -3.56 -0.98
N ASN A 86 8.14 -3.27 0.16
CA ASN A 86 7.36 -4.25 0.92
C ASN A 86 8.11 -5.59 1.07
N SER A 87 9.39 -5.52 1.37
CA SER A 87 10.36 -6.61 1.27
C SER A 87 9.99 -7.85 2.07
N LYS A 88 10.31 -9.00 1.51
CA LYS A 88 10.27 -10.29 2.23
C LYS A 88 11.64 -10.67 2.83
N LEU A 89 12.73 -10.00 2.39
CA LEU A 89 14.11 -10.34 2.77
C LEU A 89 14.41 -10.27 4.28
N PRO A 90 13.84 -9.34 5.08
CA PRO A 90 14.15 -9.28 6.51
C PRO A 90 13.96 -10.59 7.28
N ARG A 91 13.12 -11.50 6.75
CA ARG A 91 12.81 -12.79 7.38
C ARG A 91 13.75 -13.93 6.97
N LEU A 92 14.64 -13.67 6.03
CA LEU A 92 15.57 -14.71 5.59
C LEU A 92 16.69 -14.91 6.60
N ILE A 93 16.93 -16.16 6.99
CA ILE A 93 17.93 -16.59 7.93
C ILE A 93 18.89 -17.55 7.24
N MET A 94 20.17 -17.37 7.52
CA MET A 94 21.26 -18.25 7.09
C MET A 94 21.33 -19.51 7.98
N ASP A 95 22.16 -20.48 7.60
CA ASP A 95 22.36 -21.73 8.34
C ASP A 95 22.93 -21.54 9.76
N ASP A 96 23.58 -20.41 10.00
CA ASP A 96 24.12 -20.01 11.30
C ASP A 96 23.16 -19.16 12.15
N ASP A 97 21.89 -19.13 11.80
CA ASP A 97 20.83 -18.33 12.41
C ASP A 97 21.01 -16.80 12.25
N SER A 98 22.00 -16.31 11.50
CA SER A 98 22.13 -14.90 11.18
C SER A 98 21.11 -14.47 10.12
N TYR A 99 20.70 -13.19 10.11
CA TYR A 99 19.86 -12.68 9.03
C TYR A 99 20.64 -12.53 7.74
N TYR A 100 20.05 -12.93 6.62
CA TYR A 100 20.65 -12.80 5.29
C TYR A 100 21.12 -11.36 5.01
N LEU A 101 20.30 -10.37 5.33
CA LEU A 101 20.63 -8.96 5.08
C LEU A 101 21.78 -8.44 5.94
N ASP A 102 22.04 -9.04 7.10
CA ASP A 102 23.17 -8.70 7.94
C ASP A 102 24.51 -9.23 7.38
N ASN A 103 24.45 -10.15 6.41
CA ASN A 103 25.61 -10.67 5.68
C ASN A 103 25.94 -9.86 4.40
N ILE A 104 25.24 -8.75 4.18
CA ILE A 104 25.57 -7.75 3.16
C ILE A 104 26.13 -6.52 3.89
N ASP A 105 27.34 -6.06 3.56
CA ASP A 105 27.94 -4.86 4.18
C ASP A 105 27.27 -3.59 3.64
N ALA A 106 26.04 -3.30 4.13
CA ALA A 106 25.25 -2.14 3.75
C ALA A 106 24.05 -1.88 4.68
N PRO A 107 23.58 -0.63 4.82
CA PRO A 107 22.27 -0.36 5.40
C PRO A 107 21.14 -0.85 4.47
N PHE A 108 20.12 -1.46 5.07
CA PHE A 108 18.94 -1.92 4.36
C PHE A 108 17.77 -0.96 4.55
N TYR A 109 17.16 -0.51 3.47
CA TYR A 109 16.01 0.38 3.41
C TYR A 109 14.80 -0.34 2.81
N ASN A 110 13.74 -0.52 3.61
CA ASN A 110 12.48 -1.11 3.18
C ASN A 110 11.43 -0.02 2.96
N PHE A 111 10.97 0.14 1.73
CA PHE A 111 9.88 1.06 1.39
C PHE A 111 8.55 0.37 1.65
N ILE A 112 7.82 0.82 2.67
CA ILE A 112 6.51 0.29 3.04
C ILE A 112 5.42 1.16 2.42
N LEU A 113 4.62 0.57 1.53
CA LEU A 113 3.58 1.25 0.77
C LEU A 113 2.18 1.09 1.37
N ASP A 114 2.02 0.16 2.31
CA ASP A 114 0.78 -0.12 3.03
C ASP A 114 0.93 0.21 4.52
N HIS A 115 -0.15 0.09 5.28
CA HIS A 115 -0.08 0.23 6.73
C HIS A 115 0.92 -0.78 7.34
N PRO A 116 1.77 -0.39 8.31
CA PRO A 116 2.77 -1.28 8.92
C PRO A 116 2.23 -2.60 9.50
N LEU A 117 0.93 -2.69 9.80
CA LEU A 117 0.29 -3.94 10.21
C LEU A 117 0.46 -5.09 9.20
N TYR A 118 0.55 -4.77 7.91
CA TYR A 118 0.79 -5.77 6.86
C TYR A 118 2.21 -6.31 6.87
N HIS A 119 3.12 -5.59 7.51
CA HIS A 119 4.55 -5.85 7.53
C HIS A 119 5.04 -6.31 8.90
N HIS A 120 4.14 -6.66 9.81
CA HIS A 120 4.49 -7.04 11.18
C HIS A 120 5.61 -8.09 11.24
N THR A 121 5.54 -9.13 10.43
CA THR A 121 6.53 -10.22 10.42
C THR A 121 7.91 -9.76 9.96
N THR A 122 8.00 -8.87 9.00
CA THR A 122 9.28 -8.32 8.48
C THR A 122 9.81 -7.22 9.38
N LEU A 123 8.94 -6.38 9.95
CA LEU A 123 9.34 -5.34 10.90
C LEU A 123 9.77 -5.90 12.26
N SER A 124 9.31 -7.10 12.61
CA SER A 124 9.72 -7.79 13.85
C SER A 124 11.14 -8.37 13.79
N CYS A 125 11.76 -8.43 12.60
CA CYS A 125 13.13 -8.89 12.44
C CYS A 125 14.12 -7.84 12.93
N LYS A 126 15.11 -8.28 13.74
CA LYS A 126 16.07 -7.38 14.39
C LYS A 126 17.40 -7.34 13.63
N LEU A 127 17.35 -6.80 12.41
CA LEU A 127 18.53 -6.61 11.59
C LEU A 127 19.45 -5.53 12.19
N ASN A 128 20.75 -5.65 11.96
CA ASN A 128 21.76 -4.72 12.50
C ASN A 128 21.63 -3.29 11.95
N ASN A 129 21.22 -3.13 10.69
CA ASN A 129 21.15 -1.82 10.02
C ASN A 129 19.88 -1.68 9.18
N TYR A 130 18.73 -1.73 9.84
CA TYR A 130 17.40 -1.71 9.24
C TYR A 130 16.79 -0.32 9.29
N HIS A 131 16.40 0.21 8.13
CA HIS A 131 15.72 1.48 7.95
C HIS A 131 14.39 1.26 7.22
N VAL A 132 13.41 2.12 7.49
CA VAL A 132 12.08 2.05 6.86
C VAL A 132 11.73 3.40 6.25
N PHE A 133 11.24 3.37 5.02
CA PHE A 133 10.53 4.48 4.42
C PHE A 133 9.04 4.15 4.31
N SER A 134 8.18 5.13 4.58
CA SER A 134 6.74 5.01 4.36
C SER A 134 6.19 6.28 3.73
N ILE A 135 5.06 6.16 3.04
CA ILE A 135 4.38 7.29 2.41
C ILE A 135 3.51 8.10 3.38
N ASP A 136 3.43 7.70 4.65
CA ASP A 136 2.64 8.35 5.69
C ASP A 136 3.44 8.50 6.99
N ASP A 137 3.49 9.70 7.57
CA ASP A 137 4.27 9.97 8.78
C ASP A 137 3.69 9.27 10.04
N ASN A 138 2.37 9.03 10.10
CA ASN A 138 1.82 8.23 11.20
C ASN A 138 2.28 6.78 11.11
N HIS A 139 2.45 6.24 9.90
CA HIS A 139 3.06 4.92 9.71
C HIS A 139 4.52 4.91 10.20
N CYS A 140 5.28 5.98 9.95
CA CYS A 140 6.64 6.11 10.48
C CYS A 140 6.64 6.18 12.02
N LYS A 141 5.71 6.93 12.63
CA LYS A 141 5.54 7.00 14.08
C LYS A 141 5.15 5.63 14.67
N TYR A 142 4.27 4.89 13.98
CA TYR A 142 3.90 3.53 14.33
C TYR A 142 5.11 2.60 14.34
N VAL A 143 5.95 2.64 13.30
CA VAL A 143 7.17 1.84 13.21
C VAL A 143 8.11 2.18 14.36
N ARG A 144 8.40 3.46 14.60
CA ARG A 144 9.27 3.89 15.71
C ARG A 144 8.76 3.47 17.09
N LYS A 145 7.45 3.48 17.29
CA LYS A 145 6.82 3.10 18.57
C LYS A 145 6.91 1.59 18.83
N TYR A 146 6.56 0.77 17.84
CA TYR A 146 6.36 -0.67 18.04
C TYR A 146 7.55 -1.54 17.62
N TYR A 147 8.51 -0.99 16.87
CA TYR A 147 9.71 -1.68 16.39
C TYR A 147 10.98 -0.86 16.68
N PRO A 148 11.32 -0.66 17.98
CA PRO A 148 12.40 0.26 18.41
C PRO A 148 13.81 -0.19 17.98
N TRP A 149 13.98 -1.40 17.45
CA TRP A 149 15.25 -1.89 16.87
C TRP A 149 15.49 -1.38 15.45
N ILE A 150 14.46 -0.85 14.77
CA ILE A 150 14.61 -0.19 13.46
C ILE A 150 15.31 1.15 13.69
N LYS A 151 16.42 1.36 12.97
CA LYS A 151 17.32 2.51 13.17
C LYS A 151 16.65 3.83 12.87
N ASP A 152 15.88 3.86 11.79
CA ASP A 152 15.11 5.04 11.39
C ASP A 152 13.86 4.63 10.60
N ALA A 153 12.82 5.45 10.74
CA ALA A 153 11.62 5.36 9.93
C ALA A 153 11.22 6.77 9.47
N SER A 154 11.35 7.05 8.19
CA SER A 154 11.17 8.37 7.62
C SER A 154 10.11 8.38 6.52
N GLN A 155 9.37 9.49 6.42
CA GLN A 155 8.38 9.67 5.36
C GLN A 155 9.05 10.01 4.04
N ILE A 156 8.62 9.33 2.97
CA ILE A 156 8.99 9.67 1.60
C ILE A 156 7.76 9.52 0.69
N ASN A 157 7.42 10.57 -0.02
CA ASN A 157 6.34 10.50 -1.00
C ASN A 157 6.85 9.86 -2.29
N LEU A 158 6.04 8.95 -2.86
CA LEU A 158 6.30 8.46 -4.20
C LEU A 158 5.95 9.54 -5.21
N GLY A 159 6.83 9.75 -6.18
CA GLY A 159 6.55 10.61 -7.32
C GLY A 159 5.57 9.97 -8.31
N ALA A 160 5.10 10.77 -9.25
CA ALA A 160 4.28 10.32 -10.34
C ALA A 160 4.88 10.71 -11.69
N GLU A 161 4.64 9.92 -12.71
CA GLU A 161 5.07 10.17 -14.08
C GLU A 161 3.91 10.70 -14.91
N GLN A 162 4.18 11.75 -15.66
CA GLN A 162 3.28 12.18 -16.74
C GLN A 162 3.54 11.28 -17.96
N VAL A 163 2.56 10.44 -18.29
CA VAL A 163 2.70 9.50 -19.43
C VAL A 163 2.16 10.07 -20.73
N ALA A 164 1.22 11.02 -20.66
CA ALA A 164 0.69 11.71 -21.82
C ALA A 164 0.13 13.07 -21.43
N GLU A 165 0.41 14.08 -22.23
CA GLU A 165 -0.32 15.34 -22.15
C GLU A 165 -1.67 15.16 -22.86
N ARG A 166 -2.76 15.24 -22.09
CA ARG A 166 -4.11 15.08 -22.63
C ARG A 166 -4.95 16.29 -22.27
N ASP A 167 -5.56 16.83 -23.29
CA ASP A 167 -6.62 17.81 -23.14
C ASP A 167 -7.80 17.17 -22.39
N ILE A 168 -8.27 17.83 -21.34
CA ILE A 168 -9.38 17.34 -20.50
C ILE A 168 -10.65 17.10 -21.32
N SER A 169 -10.86 17.86 -22.39
CA SER A 169 -12.00 17.71 -23.30
C SER A 169 -11.98 16.40 -24.09
N LYS A 170 -10.81 15.76 -24.21
CA LYS A 170 -10.60 14.50 -24.95
C LYS A 170 -10.60 13.27 -24.05
N LYS A 171 -10.80 13.45 -22.75
CA LYS A 171 -10.85 12.34 -21.80
C LYS A 171 -12.20 11.61 -21.88
N GLU A 172 -12.17 10.32 -21.57
CA GLU A 172 -13.40 9.53 -21.38
C GLU A 172 -14.21 10.15 -20.22
N ASN A 173 -15.48 10.44 -20.47
CA ASN A 173 -16.38 11.00 -19.44
C ASN A 173 -16.80 9.90 -18.45
N ASN A 174 -15.87 9.45 -17.60
CA ASN A 174 -16.05 8.41 -16.61
C ASN A 174 -15.38 8.74 -15.29
N ILE A 175 -15.75 8.00 -14.27
CA ILE A 175 -15.08 7.93 -12.97
C ILE A 175 -14.31 6.61 -12.92
N LEU A 176 -12.99 6.69 -12.96
CA LEU A 176 -12.11 5.54 -12.81
C LEU A 176 -11.86 5.24 -11.34
N PHE A 177 -12.05 4.01 -10.94
CA PHE A 177 -11.58 3.48 -9.66
C PHE A 177 -10.60 2.33 -9.90
N MET A 178 -9.50 2.30 -9.15
CA MET A 178 -8.47 1.27 -9.29
C MET A 178 -8.23 0.59 -7.94
N GLY A 179 -8.48 -0.71 -7.89
CA GLY A 179 -8.27 -1.50 -6.67
C GLY A 179 -9.01 -2.82 -6.68
N THR A 180 -8.57 -3.73 -5.83
CA THR A 180 -9.18 -5.05 -5.65
C THR A 180 -10.45 -4.96 -4.81
N TYR A 181 -11.49 -5.68 -5.21
CA TYR A 181 -12.69 -5.87 -4.38
C TYR A 181 -12.45 -6.93 -3.31
N ARG A 182 -12.85 -6.62 -2.10
CA ARG A 182 -13.00 -7.61 -1.03
C ARG A 182 -14.26 -7.30 -0.25
N ASN A 183 -15.14 -8.29 -0.08
CA ASN A 183 -16.36 -8.08 0.68
C ASN A 183 -16.03 -7.76 2.15
N PRO A 184 -16.38 -6.57 2.67
CA PRO A 184 -16.10 -6.20 4.06
C PRO A 184 -16.78 -7.13 5.07
N ASP A 185 -17.93 -7.72 4.74
CA ASP A 185 -18.68 -8.58 5.64
C ASP A 185 -17.91 -9.83 6.06
N VAL A 186 -17.01 -10.32 5.20
CA VAL A 186 -16.14 -11.48 5.53
C VAL A 186 -15.23 -11.13 6.70
N TYR A 187 -14.69 -9.92 6.74
CA TYR A 187 -13.83 -9.47 7.85
C TYR A 187 -14.65 -9.18 9.10
N MET A 188 -15.83 -8.58 8.97
CA MET A 188 -16.74 -8.39 10.09
C MET A 188 -17.15 -9.73 10.73
N GLN A 189 -17.48 -10.74 9.93
CA GLN A 189 -17.77 -12.09 10.44
C GLN A 189 -16.56 -12.68 11.19
N SER A 190 -15.36 -12.53 10.67
CA SER A 190 -14.15 -12.99 11.35
C SER A 190 -13.93 -12.27 12.69
N ILE A 191 -14.22 -10.96 12.77
CA ILE A 191 -14.18 -10.19 14.00
C ILE A 191 -15.23 -10.72 15.01
N LEU A 192 -16.45 -10.94 14.55
CA LEU A 192 -17.56 -11.43 15.40
C LEU A 192 -17.31 -12.84 15.94
N GLN A 193 -16.54 -13.65 15.23
CA GLN A 193 -16.13 -15.01 15.64
C GLN A 193 -14.88 -15.04 16.54
N SER A 194 -14.23 -13.88 16.73
CA SER A 194 -13.07 -13.77 17.61
C SER A 194 -13.45 -13.95 19.08
N LYS A 195 -12.46 -14.19 19.96
CA LYS A 195 -12.68 -14.23 21.41
C LYS A 195 -13.30 -12.92 21.89
N ASP A 196 -14.17 -13.00 22.91
CA ASP A 196 -14.99 -11.83 23.34
C ASP A 196 -14.16 -10.57 23.63
N GLU A 197 -13.02 -10.70 24.29
CA GLU A 197 -12.15 -9.55 24.58
C GLU A 197 -11.63 -8.91 23.28
N ASP A 198 -11.10 -9.71 22.35
CA ASP A 198 -10.59 -9.23 21.06
C ASP A 198 -11.71 -8.66 20.19
N LYS A 199 -12.86 -9.28 20.20
CA LYS A 199 -14.06 -8.80 19.49
C LYS A 199 -14.48 -7.42 19.98
N CYS A 200 -14.61 -7.25 21.31
CA CYS A 200 -14.99 -5.97 21.90
C CYS A 200 -13.98 -4.86 21.56
N ASP A 201 -12.68 -5.17 21.66
CA ASP A 201 -11.62 -4.24 21.27
C ASP A 201 -11.75 -3.82 19.80
N MET A 202 -11.86 -4.78 18.88
CA MET A 202 -11.93 -4.51 17.44
C MET A 202 -13.19 -3.75 17.05
N LEU A 203 -14.35 -4.06 17.62
CA LEU A 203 -15.60 -3.32 17.37
C LEU A 203 -15.49 -1.87 17.89
N SER A 204 -14.93 -1.67 19.09
CA SER A 204 -14.67 -0.33 19.63
C SER A 204 -13.72 0.48 18.74
N MET A 205 -12.69 -0.15 18.18
CA MET A 205 -11.79 0.51 17.22
C MET A 205 -12.51 0.91 15.94
N ILE A 206 -13.34 0.03 15.39
CA ILE A 206 -14.14 0.32 14.19
C ILE A 206 -15.04 1.53 14.45
N ASP A 207 -15.80 1.55 15.56
CA ASP A 207 -16.69 2.67 15.91
C ASP A 207 -15.92 4.00 16.03
N LYS A 208 -14.76 4.00 16.67
CA LYS A 208 -13.93 5.20 16.79
C LYS A 208 -13.43 5.71 15.43
N ILE A 209 -12.92 4.81 14.59
CA ILE A 209 -12.31 5.17 13.30
C ILE A 209 -13.40 5.61 12.31
N THR A 210 -14.55 4.93 12.29
CA THR A 210 -15.66 5.32 11.41
C THR A 210 -16.43 6.54 11.91
N GLY A 211 -16.36 6.84 13.18
CA GLY A 211 -16.97 8.05 13.77
C GLY A 211 -16.12 9.32 13.63
N ASN A 212 -14.83 9.21 13.28
CA ASN A 212 -13.95 10.37 13.16
C ASN A 212 -12.83 10.09 12.13
N ASP A 213 -12.84 10.87 11.06
CA ASP A 213 -11.92 10.73 9.92
C ASP A 213 -10.43 10.96 10.28
N GLU A 214 -10.11 11.52 11.46
CA GLU A 214 -8.75 11.78 11.92
C GLU A 214 -8.18 10.64 12.79
N ILE A 215 -9.01 9.69 13.22
CA ILE A 215 -8.57 8.59 14.08
C ILE A 215 -7.81 7.54 13.27
N THR A 216 -6.63 7.19 13.76
CA THR A 216 -5.80 6.11 13.21
C THR A 216 -6.02 4.80 13.97
N ILE A 217 -5.47 3.70 13.46
CA ILE A 217 -5.52 2.41 14.17
C ILE A 217 -4.86 2.53 15.54
N GLU A 218 -3.64 3.06 15.60
CA GLU A 218 -2.88 3.20 16.84
C GLU A 218 -3.57 4.11 17.88
N ASN A 219 -4.27 5.15 17.43
CA ASN A 219 -5.02 6.06 18.31
C ASN A 219 -6.36 5.47 18.79
N SER A 220 -6.83 4.43 18.12
CA SER A 220 -8.06 3.72 18.50
C SER A 220 -7.84 2.59 19.50
N ILE A 221 -6.59 2.15 19.69
CA ILE A 221 -6.22 1.06 20.60
C ILE A 221 -6.46 1.48 22.06
N ASN A 222 -7.25 0.71 22.78
CA ASN A 222 -7.61 1.01 24.19
C ASN A 222 -6.54 0.60 25.20
N LYS A 223 -5.79 -0.45 24.91
CA LYS A 223 -4.73 -0.98 25.78
C LYS A 223 -3.44 -1.09 24.98
N GLU A 224 -2.33 -0.61 25.53
CA GLU A 224 -1.02 -0.79 24.89
C GLU A 224 -0.76 -2.29 24.59
N PRO A 225 -0.77 -2.69 23.33
CA PRO A 225 -0.55 -4.08 22.98
C PRO A 225 0.92 -4.44 23.15
N LYS A 226 1.19 -5.65 23.57
CA LYS A 226 2.50 -6.26 23.33
C LYS A 226 2.66 -6.38 21.80
N SER A 227 3.84 -6.14 21.27
CA SER A 227 4.13 -6.10 19.82
C SER A 227 3.55 -7.30 19.04
N LEU A 228 3.53 -8.48 19.63
CA LEU A 228 2.97 -9.71 19.05
C LEU A 228 1.45 -9.69 18.84
N ILE A 229 0.72 -8.78 19.49
CA ILE A 229 -0.75 -8.72 19.44
C ILE A 229 -1.23 -7.76 18.35
N LEU A 230 -0.36 -6.92 17.80
CA LEU A 230 -0.71 -5.96 16.76
C LEU A 230 -1.30 -6.64 15.51
N ASN A 231 -0.90 -7.86 15.23
CA ASN A 231 -1.35 -8.60 14.05
C ASN A 231 -2.88 -8.85 14.03
N LYS A 232 -3.54 -8.93 15.20
CA LYS A 232 -5.00 -9.11 15.26
C LYS A 232 -5.78 -7.95 14.66
N TYR A 233 -5.24 -6.72 14.75
CA TYR A 233 -5.89 -5.51 14.21
C TYR A 233 -5.86 -5.40 12.69
N TYR A 234 -5.18 -6.34 12.02
CA TYR A 234 -5.29 -6.53 10.57
C TYR A 234 -6.75 -6.66 10.10
N LEU A 235 -7.59 -7.35 10.87
CA LEU A 235 -9.02 -7.50 10.55
C LEU A 235 -9.77 -6.16 10.56
N VAL A 236 -9.44 -5.26 11.49
CA VAL A 236 -10.03 -3.91 11.58
C VAL A 236 -9.64 -3.10 10.35
N GLU A 237 -8.36 -3.11 9.99
CA GLU A 237 -7.87 -2.40 8.81
C GLU A 237 -8.53 -2.92 7.53
N MET A 238 -8.56 -4.23 7.34
CA MET A 238 -9.18 -4.86 6.18
C MET A 238 -10.68 -4.56 6.09
N TYR A 239 -11.40 -4.59 7.22
CA TYR A 239 -12.81 -4.24 7.26
C TYR A 239 -13.02 -2.79 6.81
N ILE A 240 -12.40 -1.83 7.49
CA ILE A 240 -12.62 -0.40 7.26
C ILE A 240 -12.20 0.02 5.84
N ARG A 241 -11.04 -0.43 5.35
CA ARG A 241 -10.57 -0.16 3.99
C ARG A 241 -11.61 -0.61 2.96
N ASN A 242 -12.10 -1.83 3.08
CA ASN A 242 -13.02 -2.39 2.11
C ASN A 242 -14.45 -1.86 2.29
N PHE A 243 -14.86 -1.54 3.51
CA PHE A 243 -16.13 -0.89 3.80
C PHE A 243 -16.24 0.48 3.09
N TYR A 244 -15.26 1.36 3.27
CA TYR A 244 -15.28 2.68 2.61
C TYR A 244 -15.11 2.58 1.09
N ARG A 245 -14.30 1.65 0.62
CA ARG A 245 -14.17 1.37 -0.82
C ARG A 245 -15.50 0.92 -1.43
N LYS A 246 -16.19 -0.01 -0.79
CA LYS A 246 -17.52 -0.46 -1.21
C LYS A 246 -18.54 0.69 -1.13
N LYS A 247 -18.56 1.42 -0.03
CA LYS A 247 -19.46 2.57 0.18
C LYS A 247 -19.28 3.64 -0.91
N LEU A 248 -18.04 3.99 -1.28
CA LEU A 248 -17.76 4.91 -2.39
C LEU A 248 -18.38 4.41 -3.70
N ILE A 249 -18.11 3.15 -4.05
CA ILE A 249 -18.60 2.59 -5.33
C ILE A 249 -20.11 2.41 -5.31
N ASP A 250 -20.71 1.95 -4.21
CA ASP A 250 -22.17 1.85 -4.05
C ASP A 250 -22.84 3.21 -4.32
N THR A 251 -22.32 4.27 -3.72
CA THR A 251 -22.88 5.60 -3.86
C THR A 251 -22.83 6.11 -5.30
N LEU A 252 -21.69 5.94 -5.95
CA LEU A 252 -21.53 6.36 -7.36
C LEU A 252 -22.44 5.54 -8.29
N VAL A 253 -22.53 4.24 -8.09
CA VAL A 253 -23.35 3.32 -8.92
C VAL A 253 -24.85 3.54 -8.71
N ASP A 254 -25.29 3.71 -7.46
CA ASP A 254 -26.72 3.93 -7.15
C ASP A 254 -27.22 5.28 -7.70
N ASN A 255 -26.34 6.26 -7.80
CA ASN A 255 -26.62 7.55 -8.44
C ASN A 255 -26.34 7.56 -9.96
N LYS A 256 -26.13 6.38 -10.57
CA LYS A 256 -26.00 6.14 -12.02
C LYS A 256 -24.81 6.87 -12.68
N PHE A 257 -23.77 7.17 -11.94
CA PHE A 257 -22.53 7.70 -12.52
C PHE A 257 -21.83 6.65 -13.40
N PRO A 258 -21.11 7.07 -14.45
CA PRO A 258 -20.39 6.17 -15.36
C PRO A 258 -19.10 5.66 -14.70
N VAL A 259 -19.22 4.63 -13.87
CA VAL A 259 -18.08 4.06 -13.11
C VAL A 259 -17.35 3.02 -13.96
N LYS A 260 -16.04 3.18 -14.08
CA LYS A 260 -15.11 2.22 -14.68
C LYS A 260 -14.17 1.71 -13.57
N ILE A 261 -14.08 0.42 -13.40
CA ILE A 261 -13.24 -0.20 -12.37
C ILE A 261 -12.16 -1.07 -12.99
N VAL A 262 -10.94 -0.92 -12.51
CA VAL A 262 -9.80 -1.77 -12.84
C VAL A 262 -9.34 -2.48 -11.57
N GLY A 263 -9.52 -3.80 -11.52
CA GLY A 263 -9.14 -4.57 -10.35
C GLY A 263 -9.66 -6.00 -10.36
N GLU A 264 -9.22 -6.77 -9.37
CA GLU A 264 -9.63 -8.15 -9.21
C GLU A 264 -10.92 -8.26 -8.40
N TRP A 265 -11.68 -9.34 -8.65
CA TRP A 265 -12.84 -9.82 -7.89
C TRP A 265 -14.05 -8.89 -7.86
N TRP A 266 -14.09 -7.86 -8.71
CA TRP A 266 -15.26 -7.01 -8.87
C TRP A 266 -16.42 -7.70 -9.60
N ASP A 267 -16.15 -8.83 -10.24
CA ASP A 267 -17.17 -9.77 -10.74
C ASP A 267 -18.04 -10.38 -9.63
N LYS A 268 -17.54 -10.38 -8.38
CA LYS A 268 -18.25 -10.84 -7.16
C LYS A 268 -19.00 -9.72 -6.44
N TYR A 269 -18.88 -8.49 -6.92
CA TYR A 269 -19.63 -7.36 -6.39
C TYR A 269 -21.09 -7.44 -6.81
N ASP A 270 -22.01 -7.19 -5.88
CA ASP A 270 -23.45 -7.37 -6.06
C ASP A 270 -24.09 -6.50 -7.16
N LYS A 271 -23.45 -5.39 -7.54
CA LYS A 271 -23.87 -4.47 -8.62
C LYS A 271 -22.87 -4.47 -9.78
N SER A 272 -22.20 -5.56 -10.03
CA SER A 272 -21.16 -5.66 -11.07
C SER A 272 -21.67 -5.42 -12.50
N ASP A 273 -22.96 -5.65 -12.75
CA ASP A 273 -23.65 -5.34 -14.00
C ASP A 273 -23.82 -3.86 -14.29
N ARG A 274 -23.64 -2.99 -13.29
CA ARG A 274 -23.78 -1.54 -13.39
C ARG A 274 -22.45 -0.80 -13.57
N ILE A 275 -21.33 -1.52 -13.60
CA ILE A 275 -19.98 -0.96 -13.73
C ILE A 275 -19.31 -1.45 -15.01
N LYS A 276 -18.44 -0.61 -15.59
CA LYS A 276 -17.53 -1.06 -16.64
C LYS A 276 -16.30 -1.71 -16.01
N LEU A 277 -16.32 -3.04 -15.92
CA LEU A 277 -15.25 -3.80 -15.30
C LEU A 277 -14.11 -4.07 -16.28
N GLN A 278 -12.88 -3.89 -15.81
CA GLN A 278 -11.66 -4.28 -16.51
C GLN A 278 -10.74 -5.05 -15.56
N LYS A 279 -10.11 -6.11 -16.08
CA LYS A 279 -9.10 -6.87 -15.34
C LYS A 279 -7.90 -6.01 -14.97
N PRO A 280 -7.14 -6.37 -13.94
CA PRO A 280 -5.87 -5.72 -13.62
C PRO A 280 -4.93 -5.64 -14.82
N VAL A 281 -4.18 -4.57 -14.89
CA VAL A 281 -3.19 -4.29 -15.93
C VAL A 281 -1.84 -4.02 -15.28
N ALA A 282 -0.75 -3.97 -16.05
CA ALA A 282 0.55 -3.54 -15.52
C ALA A 282 0.50 -2.08 -15.06
N PHE A 283 1.39 -1.68 -14.15
CA PHE A 283 1.35 -0.35 -13.54
C PHE A 283 1.46 0.77 -14.58
N GLU A 284 2.34 0.65 -15.57
CA GLU A 284 2.47 1.62 -16.66
C GLU A 284 1.18 1.77 -17.46
N GLN A 285 0.49 0.66 -17.75
CA GLN A 285 -0.82 0.69 -18.41
C GLN A 285 -1.89 1.33 -17.53
N SER A 286 -1.76 1.21 -16.19
CA SER A 286 -2.67 1.87 -15.26
C SER A 286 -2.54 3.40 -15.32
N LEU A 287 -1.34 3.93 -15.50
CA LEU A 287 -1.10 5.36 -15.71
C LEU A 287 -1.76 5.86 -17.00
N ASP A 288 -1.70 5.09 -18.09
CA ASP A 288 -2.40 5.36 -19.33
C ASP A 288 -3.93 5.44 -19.16
N MET A 289 -4.47 4.54 -18.35
CA MET A 289 -5.90 4.53 -18.04
C MET A 289 -6.32 5.73 -17.20
N ILE A 290 -5.50 6.11 -16.22
CA ILE A 290 -5.66 7.35 -15.45
C ILE A 290 -5.67 8.54 -16.41
N ALA A 291 -4.66 8.65 -17.29
CA ALA A 291 -4.54 9.75 -18.25
C ALA A 291 -5.72 9.83 -19.23
N LYS A 292 -6.41 8.73 -19.52
CA LYS A 292 -7.60 8.69 -20.40
C LYS A 292 -8.90 9.05 -19.67
N SER A 293 -8.96 8.90 -18.36
CA SER A 293 -10.18 9.10 -17.57
C SER A 293 -10.33 10.55 -17.13
N ARG A 294 -11.57 11.04 -17.04
CA ARG A 294 -11.86 12.41 -16.61
C ARG A 294 -11.67 12.56 -15.10
N ILE A 295 -12.15 11.59 -14.34
CA ILE A 295 -12.08 11.58 -12.89
C ILE A 295 -11.40 10.29 -12.42
N LEU A 296 -10.53 10.41 -11.42
CA LEU A 296 -9.97 9.30 -10.66
C LEU A 296 -10.51 9.35 -9.24
N ALA A 297 -11.29 8.35 -8.84
CA ALA A 297 -11.78 8.21 -7.48
C ALA A 297 -10.79 7.37 -6.65
N ASP A 298 -10.43 7.86 -5.48
CA ASP A 298 -9.55 7.21 -4.51
C ASP A 298 -10.21 7.12 -3.14
N SER A 299 -9.95 6.05 -2.42
CA SER A 299 -10.33 5.86 -1.01
C SER A 299 -9.16 5.25 -0.25
N SER A 300 -8.57 6.05 0.61
CA SER A 300 -7.34 5.74 1.34
C SER A 300 -7.47 6.09 2.83
N PRO A 301 -8.41 5.47 3.58
CA PRO A 301 -8.84 5.89 4.91
C PRO A 301 -7.72 5.87 5.97
N PHE A 302 -6.63 5.16 5.72
CA PHE A 302 -5.53 5.02 6.68
C PHE A 302 -4.28 5.85 6.36
N PHE A 303 -4.28 6.62 5.28
CA PHE A 303 -3.23 7.60 5.01
C PHE A 303 -3.64 8.97 5.57
N LYS A 304 -3.43 9.18 6.88
CA LYS A 304 -3.86 10.41 7.58
C LYS A 304 -2.82 11.55 7.52
N MET A 305 -1.54 11.20 7.36
CA MET A 305 -0.41 12.13 7.22
C MET A 305 0.40 11.82 5.96
N GLY A 306 -0.28 11.35 4.93
CA GLY A 306 0.29 10.98 3.65
C GLY A 306 -0.74 10.97 2.54
N VAL A 307 -0.25 10.75 1.32
CA VAL A 307 -1.08 10.68 0.11
C VAL A 307 -0.66 9.47 -0.69
N HIS A 308 -1.65 8.69 -1.13
CA HIS A 308 -1.40 7.53 -1.98
C HIS A 308 -0.84 7.97 -3.34
N ASP A 309 0.12 7.22 -3.90
CA ASP A 309 0.78 7.48 -5.20
C ASP A 309 -0.20 7.73 -6.34
N ARG A 310 -1.35 7.07 -6.31
CA ARG A 310 -2.44 7.21 -7.28
C ARG A 310 -2.97 8.64 -7.38
N VAL A 311 -3.05 9.36 -6.28
CA VAL A 311 -3.47 10.77 -6.26
C VAL A 311 -2.49 11.62 -7.06
N TYR A 312 -1.19 11.44 -6.83
CA TYR A 312 -0.15 12.13 -7.60
C TYR A 312 -0.16 11.72 -9.08
N ALA A 313 -0.41 10.43 -9.36
CA ALA A 313 -0.53 9.94 -10.74
C ALA A 313 -1.70 10.59 -11.48
N GLY A 314 -2.86 10.77 -10.82
CA GLY A 314 -3.99 11.49 -11.39
C GLY A 314 -3.65 12.94 -11.72
N MET A 315 -3.06 13.64 -10.76
CA MET A 315 -2.65 15.05 -10.91
C MET A 315 -1.62 15.23 -12.02
N ALA A 316 -0.57 14.41 -12.06
CA ALA A 316 0.49 14.46 -13.08
C ALA A 316 -0.05 14.20 -14.48
N ASN A 317 -1.19 13.53 -14.63
CA ASN A 317 -1.81 13.19 -15.91
C ASN A 317 -3.07 14.00 -16.23
N ASN A 318 -3.23 15.18 -15.62
CA ASN A 318 -4.38 16.09 -15.83
C ASN A 318 -5.75 15.39 -15.60
N THR A 319 -5.81 14.41 -14.72
CA THR A 319 -7.04 13.73 -14.34
C THR A 319 -7.52 14.33 -13.01
N VAL A 320 -8.78 14.73 -12.96
CA VAL A 320 -9.34 15.29 -11.72
C VAL A 320 -9.39 14.19 -10.67
N VAL A 321 -8.75 14.40 -9.53
CA VAL A 321 -8.72 13.43 -8.44
C VAL A 321 -9.83 13.75 -7.44
N MET A 322 -10.64 12.75 -7.12
CA MET A 322 -11.57 12.74 -5.99
C MET A 322 -11.02 11.80 -4.92
N THR A 323 -10.63 12.32 -3.76
CA THR A 323 -10.04 11.53 -2.66
C THR A 323 -10.72 11.87 -1.33
N ASP A 324 -10.65 10.94 -0.38
CA ASP A 324 -11.19 11.18 0.96
C ASP A 324 -10.44 12.30 1.68
N SER A 325 -11.20 13.11 2.44
CA SER A 325 -10.69 14.27 3.18
C SER A 325 -10.07 13.87 4.50
N ASN A 326 -9.04 14.59 4.89
CA ASN A 326 -8.49 14.73 6.23
C ASN A 326 -7.70 16.04 6.31
N LYS A 327 -7.37 16.50 7.51
CA LYS A 327 -6.67 17.79 7.72
C LYS A 327 -5.37 17.92 6.95
N TYR A 328 -4.60 16.84 6.82
CA TYR A 328 -3.34 16.86 6.08
C TYR A 328 -3.58 17.09 4.59
N ARG A 329 -4.50 16.34 3.98
CA ARG A 329 -4.82 16.48 2.56
C ARG A 329 -5.48 17.82 2.25
N GLU A 330 -6.36 18.31 3.13
CA GLU A 330 -6.96 19.64 3.01
C GLU A 330 -5.90 20.74 2.94
N ASN A 331 -4.82 20.61 3.70
CA ASN A 331 -3.73 21.59 3.66
C ASN A 331 -2.90 21.51 2.37
N ILE A 332 -2.58 20.31 1.87
CA ILE A 332 -1.63 20.14 0.75
C ILE A 332 -2.29 20.02 -0.62
N LEU A 333 -3.56 19.60 -0.68
CA LEU A 333 -4.29 19.37 -1.93
C LEU A 333 -5.43 20.38 -2.14
N ASN A 334 -5.56 21.39 -1.29
CA ASN A 334 -6.60 22.41 -1.40
C ASN A 334 -6.55 23.12 -2.75
N GLY A 335 -7.69 23.13 -3.46
CA GLY A 335 -7.78 23.71 -4.80
C GLY A 335 -7.15 22.87 -5.93
N ILE A 336 -6.52 21.73 -5.60
CA ILE A 336 -5.84 20.85 -6.56
C ILE A 336 -6.62 19.54 -6.76
N ALA A 337 -7.10 18.94 -5.67
CA ALA A 337 -7.94 17.74 -5.72
C ALA A 337 -9.33 18.05 -5.16
N GLN A 338 -10.33 17.27 -5.57
CA GLN A 338 -11.66 17.31 -4.99
C GLN A 338 -11.71 16.34 -3.81
N MET A 339 -11.96 16.85 -2.63
CA MET A 339 -12.02 16.03 -1.42
C MET A 339 -13.46 15.76 -1.00
N TYR A 340 -13.74 14.59 -0.47
CA TYR A 340 -15.02 14.19 0.07
C TYR A 340 -14.88 13.58 1.46
N HIS A 341 -15.89 13.69 2.29
CA HIS A 341 -15.87 13.06 3.60
C HIS A 341 -16.40 11.62 3.55
N LEU A 342 -15.66 10.68 4.13
CA LEU A 342 -16.02 9.25 4.14
C LEU A 342 -17.38 8.99 4.80
N ASN A 343 -17.79 9.86 5.73
CA ASN A 343 -19.04 9.75 6.47
C ASN A 343 -20.19 10.56 5.83
N ASP A 344 -19.89 11.60 5.06
CA ASP A 344 -20.84 12.39 4.28
C ASP A 344 -20.70 12.09 2.80
N ILE A 345 -21.28 10.97 2.42
CA ILE A 345 -21.07 10.44 1.08
C ILE A 345 -21.91 11.13 0.01
N ASP A 346 -22.96 11.84 0.38
CA ASP A 346 -23.80 12.59 -0.55
C ASP A 346 -23.02 13.75 -1.20
N ASP A 347 -22.02 14.28 -0.51
CA ASP A 347 -21.09 15.28 -1.02
C ASP A 347 -20.32 14.77 -2.28
N ILE A 348 -20.04 13.46 -2.37
CA ILE A 348 -19.42 12.85 -3.55
C ILE A 348 -20.26 13.02 -4.81
N CYS A 349 -21.58 12.82 -4.69
CA CYS A 349 -22.51 12.90 -5.81
C CYS A 349 -22.55 14.29 -6.41
N VAL A 350 -22.63 15.31 -5.54
CA VAL A 350 -22.62 16.72 -5.98
C VAL A 350 -21.33 17.08 -6.72
N LYS A 351 -20.18 16.64 -6.18
CA LYS A 351 -18.88 16.88 -6.81
C LYS A 351 -18.71 16.10 -8.11
N ALA A 352 -19.10 14.83 -8.13
CA ALA A 352 -19.01 14.00 -9.33
C ALA A 352 -19.89 14.56 -10.46
N ASP A 353 -21.12 14.96 -10.16
CA ASP A 353 -22.04 15.54 -11.13
C ASP A 353 -21.47 16.82 -11.74
N LYS A 354 -20.98 17.74 -10.91
CA LYS A 354 -20.34 18.97 -11.37
C LYS A 354 -19.15 18.66 -12.29
N LEU A 355 -18.25 17.77 -11.88
CA LEU A 355 -17.03 17.45 -12.64
C LEU A 355 -17.30 16.75 -13.97
N LEU A 356 -18.36 15.95 -14.08
CA LEU A 356 -18.71 15.26 -15.31
C LEU A 356 -19.45 16.17 -16.29
N ASN A 357 -20.16 17.20 -15.79
CA ASN A 357 -20.97 18.13 -16.59
C ASN A 357 -20.26 19.45 -16.91
N ASP A 358 -19.24 19.87 -16.15
CA ASP A 358 -18.39 21.02 -16.48
C ASP A 358 -17.62 20.72 -17.79
N ARG A 359 -17.87 21.52 -18.83
CA ARG A 359 -17.24 21.42 -20.15
C ARG A 359 -15.99 22.30 -20.25
#